data_f4c7d01531a62c6543ddda047e14e2bd
#
_entry.id   f4c7d01531a62c6543ddda047e14e2bd
#
_cell.length_a   1.000
_cell.length_b   1.000
_cell.length_c   1.000
_cell.angle_alpha   90.00
_cell.angle_beta   90.00
_cell.angle_gamma   90.00
#
_symmetry.space_group_name_H-M   'P 1'
#
loop_
_entity.id
_entity.type
_entity.pdbx_description
1 polymer ?
#
loop_
_entity_poly.entity_id
_entity_poly.type
_entity_poly.pdbx_seq_one_letter_code
_entity_poly.pdbx_strand_id
1 'polypeptide(L)'
;MSELRLSPRQYIIAITVAIACFLPPFIGEATNIALPNMLTGLGLSLGPDYWSLYGWVLTVYLLTSTIFLIPAARLADKFSKKLFFCIGVLLLGFGSLGIGFSTTGEMVLIMRAIEGIGNALMFGTAVALVASAVKVELRGTAIGVAMTGVFMGQLAGPLLAGALTDVVGWQAVYIVLCPIALVSFILALPFIPKDEPTDKGKYDWLGAILFIVGMGLALYGFSKQPNTDALFILIAGIVLLGVFLFYETKNKNPLIPVNLILHNRAFTFNNGANLLYYVAIYSMGSLVSLYMTNVWGITDALPRAIIVTTQGLILVLFTIVAGKFYDHLLPKPLMAVGAVLTVVGAAGCFIVGSASTDPLWLAAAVIFASIASFGVGSLILTIVDRVMKNAPPKIATTTGLVIITLGMIVLLTCGENVAVWSMIAVQALFGLGIAIFVTPNSTAIMNSVTAAEYGMASGTLSTTRMLGMAISIGIVNILKNVFLSGDAAGYASSFLQMLDGVVIASIIVLVVAIILSWAAGNGRSA
;
A
#
# COMPACT_ATOMS: atom_id res chain seq x y z
N MET A 1 -6.20 10.58 37.75
CA MET A 1 -5.66 10.33 36.39
C MET A 1 -4.88 9.01 36.34
N SER A 2 -5.45 7.92 36.86
CA SER A 2 -4.84 6.60 36.83
C SER A 2 -5.44 5.79 35.70
N GLU A 3 -4.55 5.43 34.76
CA GLU A 3 -4.60 4.24 33.93
C GLU A 3 -5.56 4.21 32.71
N LEU A 4 -5.40 5.15 31.80
CA LEU A 4 -5.71 4.93 30.39
C LEU A 4 -4.51 4.22 29.70
N ARG A 5 -4.17 3.02 30.18
CA ARG A 5 -3.12 2.18 29.59
C ARG A 5 -3.72 0.83 29.18
N LEU A 6 -3.24 0.30 28.06
CA LEU A 6 -3.57 -1.07 27.66
C LEU A 6 -3.08 -2.06 28.71
N SER A 7 -3.91 -3.04 29.06
CA SER A 7 -3.47 -4.16 29.89
C SER A 7 -2.48 -5.04 29.13
N PRO A 8 -1.64 -5.84 29.81
CA PRO A 8 -0.70 -6.76 29.14
C PRO A 8 -1.38 -7.68 28.11
N ARG A 9 -2.59 -8.18 28.42
CA ARG A 9 -3.35 -9.02 27.49
C ARG A 9 -3.80 -8.24 26.24
N GLN A 10 -4.20 -6.99 26.39
CA GLN A 10 -4.60 -6.14 25.28
C GLN A 10 -3.39 -5.77 24.40
N TYR A 11 -2.22 -5.58 24.99
CA TYR A 11 -0.97 -5.41 24.23
C TYR A 11 -0.65 -6.67 23.41
N ILE A 12 -0.76 -7.87 24.00
CA ILE A 12 -0.52 -9.12 23.27
C ILE A 12 -1.48 -9.28 22.11
N ILE A 13 -2.78 -8.94 22.27
CA ILE A 13 -3.74 -8.95 21.17
C ILE A 13 -3.31 -7.99 20.04
N ALA A 14 -2.97 -6.75 20.38
CA ALA A 14 -2.54 -5.77 19.40
C ALA A 14 -1.24 -6.17 18.68
N ILE A 15 -0.27 -6.76 19.40
CA ILE A 15 0.98 -7.31 18.83
C ILE A 15 0.69 -8.51 17.93
N THR A 16 -0.19 -9.42 18.34
CA THR A 16 -0.60 -10.57 17.52
C THR A 16 -1.16 -10.12 16.17
N VAL A 17 -2.03 -9.10 16.19
CA VAL A 17 -2.58 -8.51 14.98
C VAL A 17 -1.50 -7.74 14.21
N ALA A 18 -0.56 -7.06 14.88
CA ALA A 18 0.56 -6.38 14.23
C ALA A 18 1.45 -7.36 13.44
N ILE A 19 1.74 -8.55 14.00
CA ILE A 19 2.50 -9.60 13.30
C ILE A 19 1.76 -10.06 12.04
N ALA A 20 0.43 -10.22 12.10
CA ALA A 20 -0.35 -10.55 10.91
C ALA A 20 -0.36 -9.39 9.90
N CYS A 21 -0.59 -8.15 10.36
CA CYS A 21 -0.61 -6.95 9.52
C CYS A 21 0.76 -6.63 8.88
N PHE A 22 1.84 -7.19 9.36
CA PHE A 22 3.17 -7.14 8.75
C PHE A 22 3.22 -7.89 7.41
N LEU A 23 2.52 -9.02 7.28
CA LEU A 23 2.64 -9.93 6.14
C LEU A 23 2.25 -9.29 4.80
N PRO A 24 1.07 -8.67 4.61
CA PRO A 24 0.67 -8.18 3.30
C PRO A 24 1.55 -7.06 2.74
N PRO A 25 1.95 -6.02 3.50
CA PRO A 25 2.88 -5.02 3.00
C PRO A 25 4.26 -5.60 2.71
N PHE A 26 4.74 -6.52 3.56
CA PHE A 26 5.99 -7.24 3.28
C PHE A 26 5.89 -8.00 1.95
N ILE A 27 4.85 -8.80 1.75
CA ILE A 27 4.60 -9.56 0.52
C ILE A 27 4.61 -8.63 -0.71
N GLY A 28 3.91 -7.49 -0.63
CA GLY A 28 3.84 -6.52 -1.72
C GLY A 28 5.20 -5.96 -2.09
N GLU A 29 5.91 -5.41 -1.13
CA GLU A 29 7.20 -4.77 -1.35
C GLU A 29 8.32 -5.78 -1.69
N ALA A 30 8.33 -6.91 -1.00
CA ALA A 30 9.30 -7.97 -1.25
C ALA A 30 9.15 -8.57 -2.65
N THR A 31 7.92 -8.71 -3.14
CA THR A 31 7.66 -9.17 -4.51
C THR A 31 8.23 -8.22 -5.54
N ASN A 32 8.09 -6.90 -5.35
CA ASN A 32 8.64 -5.90 -6.27
C ASN A 32 10.16 -6.07 -6.47
N ILE A 33 10.88 -6.53 -5.45
CA ILE A 33 12.34 -6.75 -5.50
C ILE A 33 12.68 -8.14 -6.05
N ALA A 34 12.00 -9.18 -5.57
CA ALA A 34 12.32 -10.58 -5.91
C ALA A 34 11.80 -11.01 -7.28
N LEU A 35 10.78 -10.33 -7.84
CA LEU A 35 10.07 -10.76 -9.04
C LEU A 35 10.95 -10.92 -10.28
N PRO A 36 11.89 -10.03 -10.62
CA PRO A 36 12.81 -10.26 -11.75
C PRO A 36 13.63 -11.55 -11.58
N ASN A 37 14.17 -11.78 -10.39
CA ASN A 37 14.94 -12.99 -10.08
C ASN A 37 14.06 -14.25 -10.04
N MET A 38 12.80 -14.13 -9.60
CA MET A 38 11.82 -15.22 -9.66
C MET A 38 11.55 -15.66 -11.11
N LEU A 39 11.30 -14.72 -12.01
CA LEU A 39 10.95 -15.03 -13.40
C LEU A 39 12.11 -15.69 -14.13
N THR A 40 13.32 -15.16 -13.95
CA THR A 40 14.54 -15.79 -14.50
C THR A 40 14.80 -17.16 -13.86
N GLY A 41 14.58 -17.30 -12.56
CA GLY A 41 14.68 -18.58 -11.84
C GLY A 41 13.65 -19.64 -12.28
N LEU A 42 12.51 -19.22 -12.81
CA LEU A 42 11.52 -20.08 -13.46
C LEU A 42 11.84 -20.37 -14.95
N GLY A 43 13.01 -19.96 -15.43
CA GLY A 43 13.48 -20.21 -16.79
C GLY A 43 12.94 -19.25 -17.86
N LEU A 44 12.35 -18.14 -17.47
CA LEU A 44 11.84 -17.14 -18.40
C LEU A 44 12.94 -16.13 -18.77
N SER A 45 13.14 -15.94 -20.07
CA SER A 45 13.94 -14.83 -20.62
C SER A 45 13.05 -13.63 -20.95
N LEU A 46 13.66 -12.45 -21.07
CA LEU A 46 12.94 -11.23 -21.45
C LEU A 46 12.17 -11.45 -22.77
N GLY A 47 10.85 -11.31 -22.70
CA GLY A 47 9.94 -11.56 -23.82
C GLY A 47 8.47 -11.46 -23.37
N PRO A 48 7.51 -11.76 -24.28
CA PRO A 48 6.09 -11.64 -23.98
C PRO A 48 5.63 -12.46 -22.77
N ASP A 49 6.12 -13.69 -22.61
CA ASP A 49 5.75 -14.57 -21.50
C ASP A 49 6.28 -14.07 -20.17
N TYR A 50 7.54 -13.56 -20.13
CA TYR A 50 8.11 -12.91 -18.96
C TYR A 50 7.23 -11.76 -18.49
N TRP A 51 6.87 -10.87 -19.39
CA TRP A 51 6.07 -9.68 -19.06
C TRP A 51 4.62 -10.01 -18.72
N SER A 52 4.08 -11.03 -19.36
CA SER A 52 2.75 -11.53 -19.01
C SER A 52 2.74 -12.05 -17.58
N LEU A 53 3.66 -12.92 -17.22
CA LEU A 53 3.73 -13.49 -15.87
C LEU A 53 4.09 -12.41 -14.82
N TYR A 54 5.01 -11.48 -15.15
CA TYR A 54 5.33 -10.33 -14.29
C TYR A 54 4.07 -9.56 -13.87
N GLY A 55 3.27 -9.17 -14.83
CA GLY A 55 2.04 -8.41 -14.55
C GLY A 55 1.02 -9.24 -13.77
N TRP A 56 0.86 -10.52 -14.10
CA TRP A 56 -0.11 -11.38 -13.43
C TRP A 56 0.25 -11.74 -12.00
N VAL A 57 1.52 -11.93 -11.67
CA VAL A 57 1.97 -12.18 -10.29
C VAL A 57 1.57 -11.04 -9.36
N LEU A 58 1.66 -9.80 -9.82
CA LEU A 58 1.22 -8.64 -9.05
C LEU A 58 -0.31 -8.48 -9.04
N THR A 59 -0.93 -8.68 -10.22
CA THR A 59 -2.38 -8.44 -10.41
C THR A 59 -3.24 -9.43 -9.64
N VAL A 60 -2.95 -10.74 -9.70
CA VAL A 60 -3.81 -11.79 -9.11
C VAL A 60 -3.96 -11.62 -7.61
N TYR A 61 -2.88 -11.32 -6.90
CA TYR A 61 -2.93 -11.06 -5.46
C TYR A 61 -3.85 -9.88 -5.12
N LEU A 62 -3.69 -8.76 -5.83
CA LEU A 62 -4.51 -7.56 -5.59
C LEU A 62 -5.96 -7.76 -6.00
N LEU A 63 -6.19 -8.45 -7.12
CA LEU A 63 -7.51 -8.78 -7.63
C LEU A 63 -8.28 -9.60 -6.61
N THR A 64 -7.72 -10.73 -6.16
CA THR A 64 -8.38 -11.59 -5.18
C THR A 64 -8.54 -10.90 -3.83
N SER A 65 -7.55 -10.11 -3.39
CA SER A 65 -7.69 -9.30 -2.17
C SER A 65 -8.85 -8.31 -2.28
N THR A 66 -8.99 -7.63 -3.41
CA THR A 66 -10.02 -6.59 -3.60
C THR A 66 -11.42 -7.18 -3.65
N ILE A 67 -11.62 -8.24 -4.44
CA ILE A 67 -12.95 -8.84 -4.66
C ILE A 67 -13.50 -9.54 -3.42
N PHE A 68 -12.63 -10.08 -2.56
CA PHE A 68 -13.05 -10.79 -1.35
C PHE A 68 -13.09 -9.91 -0.08
N LEU A 69 -12.48 -8.71 -0.08
CA LEU A 69 -12.31 -7.92 1.14
C LEU A 69 -13.65 -7.54 1.81
N ILE A 70 -14.59 -6.95 1.07
CA ILE A 70 -15.89 -6.54 1.61
C ILE A 70 -16.77 -7.75 1.95
N PRO A 71 -16.97 -8.72 1.04
CA PRO A 71 -17.73 -9.92 1.35
C PRO A 71 -17.20 -10.67 2.57
N ALA A 72 -15.87 -10.81 2.69
CA ALA A 72 -15.24 -11.50 3.81
C ALA A 72 -15.41 -10.74 5.14
N ALA A 73 -15.24 -9.42 5.16
CA ALA A 73 -15.43 -8.61 6.35
C ALA A 73 -16.88 -8.71 6.87
N ARG A 74 -17.87 -8.62 5.99
CA ARG A 74 -19.28 -8.78 6.34
C ARG A 74 -19.63 -10.20 6.80
N LEU A 75 -19.01 -11.19 6.18
CA LEU A 75 -19.20 -12.58 6.59
C LEU A 75 -18.60 -12.83 7.99
N ALA A 76 -17.45 -12.21 8.27
CA ALA A 76 -16.81 -12.26 9.58
C ALA A 76 -17.66 -11.59 10.68
N ASP A 77 -18.31 -10.46 10.39
CA ASP A 77 -19.23 -9.80 11.32
C ASP A 77 -20.41 -10.70 11.71
N LYS A 78 -20.80 -11.60 10.79
CA LYS A 78 -21.92 -12.51 10.98
C LYS A 78 -21.57 -13.81 11.70
N PHE A 79 -20.36 -14.32 11.51
CA PHE A 79 -19.94 -15.58 12.11
C PHE A 79 -18.94 -15.38 13.25
N SER A 80 -17.70 -15.02 12.93
CA SER A 80 -16.66 -14.76 13.91
C SER A 80 -15.46 -14.08 13.24
N LYS A 81 -15.11 -12.90 13.69
CA LYS A 81 -13.93 -12.16 13.21
C LYS A 81 -12.65 -12.92 13.51
N LYS A 82 -12.58 -13.55 14.68
CA LYS A 82 -11.42 -14.37 15.07
C LYS A 82 -11.21 -15.54 14.10
N LEU A 83 -12.28 -16.26 13.75
CA LEU A 83 -12.19 -17.39 12.82
C LEU A 83 -11.67 -16.96 11.46
N PHE A 84 -12.25 -15.88 10.90
CA PHE A 84 -11.84 -15.36 9.59
C PHE A 84 -10.43 -14.80 9.61
N PHE A 85 -10.02 -14.13 10.68
CA PHE A 85 -8.65 -13.69 10.89
C PHE A 85 -7.67 -14.86 10.88
N CYS A 86 -7.94 -15.90 11.67
CA CYS A 86 -7.09 -17.08 11.76
C CYS A 86 -6.97 -17.82 10.41
N ILE A 87 -8.09 -18.01 9.71
CA ILE A 87 -8.09 -18.62 8.36
C ILE A 87 -7.29 -17.73 7.40
N GLY A 88 -7.48 -16.42 7.44
CA GLY A 88 -6.76 -15.47 6.59
C GLY A 88 -5.24 -15.54 6.79
N VAL A 89 -4.79 -15.55 8.04
CA VAL A 89 -3.35 -15.67 8.38
C VAL A 89 -2.77 -17.00 7.89
N LEU A 90 -3.50 -18.11 8.05
CA LEU A 90 -3.06 -19.43 7.56
C LEU A 90 -2.98 -19.48 6.03
N LEU A 91 -3.97 -18.90 5.33
CA LEU A 91 -3.96 -18.85 3.85
C LEU A 91 -2.81 -17.97 3.33
N LEU A 92 -2.49 -16.86 4.01
CA LEU A 92 -1.31 -16.05 3.70
C LEU A 92 -0.02 -16.87 3.84
N GLY A 93 0.16 -17.53 4.99
CA GLY A 93 1.35 -18.37 5.24
C GLY A 93 1.45 -19.55 4.28
N PHE A 94 0.34 -20.24 3.99
CA PHE A 94 0.28 -21.36 3.06
C PHE A 94 0.56 -20.92 1.62
N GLY A 95 -0.07 -19.82 1.17
CA GLY A 95 0.17 -19.27 -0.17
C GLY A 95 1.63 -18.85 -0.35
N SER A 96 2.21 -18.15 0.63
CA SER A 96 3.64 -17.78 0.62
C SER A 96 4.54 -19.02 0.57
N LEU A 97 4.29 -20.01 1.41
CA LEU A 97 5.06 -21.26 1.39
C LEU A 97 4.95 -21.94 0.02
N GLY A 98 3.75 -22.00 -0.56
CA GLY A 98 3.51 -22.57 -1.87
C GLY A 98 4.25 -21.85 -2.99
N ILE A 99 4.36 -20.50 -2.93
CA ILE A 99 5.17 -19.72 -3.88
C ILE A 99 6.64 -20.12 -3.76
N GLY A 100 7.17 -20.23 -2.54
CA GLY A 100 8.56 -20.62 -2.31
C GLY A 100 8.94 -21.99 -2.86
N PHE A 101 7.97 -22.90 -3.00
CA PHE A 101 8.16 -24.22 -3.61
C PHE A 101 7.66 -24.31 -5.07
N SER A 102 7.23 -23.20 -5.66
CA SER A 102 6.73 -23.19 -7.03
C SER A 102 7.83 -23.41 -8.06
N THR A 103 7.57 -24.28 -9.01
CA THR A 103 8.44 -24.60 -10.15
C THR A 103 7.89 -24.10 -11.48
N THR A 104 6.64 -23.62 -11.51
CA THR A 104 5.98 -23.09 -12.70
C THR A 104 5.27 -21.76 -12.39
N GLY A 105 5.08 -20.94 -13.42
CA GLY A 105 4.37 -19.67 -13.30
C GLY A 105 2.91 -19.84 -12.87
N GLU A 106 2.23 -20.89 -13.37
CA GLU A 106 0.83 -21.18 -13.01
C GLU A 106 0.69 -21.49 -11.52
N MET A 107 1.64 -22.25 -10.95
CA MET A 107 1.65 -22.54 -9.53
C MET A 107 1.82 -21.26 -8.70
N VAL A 108 2.73 -20.35 -9.13
CA VAL A 108 2.88 -19.03 -8.50
C VAL A 108 1.57 -18.27 -8.53
N LEU A 109 0.86 -18.22 -9.67
CA LEU A 109 -0.40 -17.50 -9.79
C LEU A 109 -1.51 -18.07 -8.89
N ILE A 110 -1.62 -19.41 -8.81
CA ILE A 110 -2.59 -20.06 -7.91
C ILE A 110 -2.29 -19.70 -6.45
N MET A 111 -1.02 -19.78 -6.03
CA MET A 111 -0.62 -19.45 -4.67
C MET A 111 -0.80 -17.95 -4.36
N ARG A 112 -0.58 -17.07 -5.34
CA ARG A 112 -0.90 -15.64 -5.25
C ARG A 112 -2.39 -15.37 -5.05
N ALA A 113 -3.26 -16.14 -5.72
CA ALA A 113 -4.71 -16.03 -5.51
C ALA A 113 -5.08 -16.42 -4.07
N ILE A 114 -4.49 -17.49 -3.55
CA ILE A 114 -4.69 -17.95 -2.16
C ILE A 114 -4.19 -16.90 -1.16
N GLU A 115 -3.00 -16.31 -1.38
CA GLU A 115 -2.50 -15.19 -0.56
C GLU A 115 -3.47 -14.00 -0.56
N GLY A 116 -4.01 -13.64 -1.71
CA GLY A 116 -4.95 -12.52 -1.83
C GLY A 116 -6.26 -12.76 -1.08
N ILE A 117 -6.81 -13.98 -1.15
CA ILE A 117 -7.97 -14.37 -0.33
C ILE A 117 -7.60 -14.30 1.17
N GLY A 118 -6.43 -14.83 1.57
CA GLY A 118 -5.93 -14.76 2.92
C GLY A 118 -5.82 -13.32 3.43
N ASN A 119 -5.28 -12.42 2.60
CA ASN A 119 -5.19 -11.00 2.90
C ASN A 119 -6.58 -10.36 3.12
N ALA A 120 -7.55 -10.66 2.27
CA ALA A 120 -8.91 -10.14 2.40
C ALA A 120 -9.56 -10.55 3.72
N LEU A 121 -9.45 -11.83 4.10
CA LEU A 121 -10.00 -12.37 5.35
C LEU A 121 -9.30 -11.75 6.58
N MET A 122 -8.00 -11.69 6.58
CA MET A 122 -7.19 -11.18 7.69
C MET A 122 -7.36 -9.66 7.84
N PHE A 123 -7.14 -8.87 6.77
CA PHE A 123 -7.21 -7.41 6.83
C PHE A 123 -8.62 -6.89 7.07
N GLY A 124 -9.64 -7.57 6.51
CA GLY A 124 -11.05 -7.25 6.71
C GLY A 124 -11.50 -7.37 8.18
N THR A 125 -10.77 -8.13 8.99
CA THR A 125 -11.12 -8.39 10.39
C THR A 125 -10.16 -7.78 11.41
N ALA A 126 -8.92 -7.49 11.02
CA ALA A 126 -7.82 -7.08 11.91
C ALA A 126 -8.16 -5.88 12.80
N VAL A 127 -8.61 -4.77 12.20
CA VAL A 127 -8.94 -3.54 12.94
C VAL A 127 -10.11 -3.73 13.88
N ALA A 128 -11.15 -4.46 13.42
CA ALA A 128 -12.34 -4.73 14.22
C ALA A 128 -12.03 -5.61 15.44
N LEU A 129 -11.14 -6.61 15.29
CA LEU A 129 -10.70 -7.46 16.40
C LEU A 129 -9.97 -6.65 17.48
N VAL A 130 -9.04 -5.80 17.10
CA VAL A 130 -8.32 -4.95 18.06
C VAL A 130 -9.27 -3.98 18.73
N ALA A 131 -10.16 -3.32 17.96
CA ALA A 131 -11.12 -2.36 18.48
C ALA A 131 -12.12 -2.99 19.47
N SER A 132 -12.52 -4.24 19.25
CA SER A 132 -13.44 -4.97 20.14
C SER A 132 -12.79 -5.46 21.43
N ALA A 133 -11.47 -5.63 21.46
CA ALA A 133 -10.74 -6.12 22.61
C ALA A 133 -10.41 -5.05 23.67
N VAL A 134 -10.67 -3.77 23.37
CA VAL A 134 -10.30 -2.63 24.22
C VAL A 134 -11.47 -1.67 24.44
N LYS A 135 -11.40 -0.88 25.53
CA LYS A 135 -12.37 0.21 25.79
C LYS A 135 -12.27 1.28 24.69
N VAL A 136 -13.37 2.02 24.47
CA VAL A 136 -13.48 3.04 23.40
C VAL A 136 -12.33 4.04 23.44
N GLU A 137 -11.95 4.47 24.65
CA GLU A 137 -10.90 5.48 24.89
C GLU A 137 -9.48 4.97 24.52
N LEU A 138 -9.28 3.65 24.49
CA LEU A 138 -7.99 3.01 24.20
C LEU A 138 -7.90 2.46 22.77
N ARG A 139 -8.98 2.53 21.99
CA ARG A 139 -9.03 1.98 20.62
C ARG A 139 -7.96 2.57 19.71
N GLY A 140 -7.78 3.89 19.77
CA GLY A 140 -6.76 4.57 18.97
C GLY A 140 -5.35 4.04 19.23
N THR A 141 -4.98 3.88 20.52
CA THR A 141 -3.68 3.34 20.93
C THR A 141 -3.51 1.88 20.47
N ALA A 142 -4.51 1.05 20.68
CA ALA A 142 -4.44 -0.37 20.32
C ALA A 142 -4.37 -0.60 18.80
N ILE A 143 -5.16 0.14 18.02
CA ILE A 143 -5.10 0.12 16.54
C ILE A 143 -3.75 0.67 16.07
N GLY A 144 -3.23 1.73 16.71
CA GLY A 144 -1.91 2.27 16.40
C GLY A 144 -0.81 1.20 16.56
N VAL A 145 -0.81 0.44 17.66
CA VAL A 145 0.12 -0.68 17.87
C VAL A 145 -0.05 -1.75 16.79
N ALA A 146 -1.28 -2.13 16.45
CA ALA A 146 -1.52 -3.11 15.40
C ALA A 146 -1.03 -2.64 14.02
N MET A 147 -1.22 -1.35 13.69
CA MET A 147 -0.80 -0.77 12.41
C MET A 147 0.72 -0.58 12.30
N THR A 148 1.49 -0.61 13.40
CA THR A 148 2.97 -0.61 13.28
C THR A 148 3.46 -1.80 12.47
N GLY A 149 2.75 -2.94 12.49
CA GLY A 149 3.05 -4.08 11.64
C GLY A 149 3.06 -3.73 10.15
N VAL A 150 2.09 -2.94 9.69
CA VAL A 150 2.01 -2.48 8.29
C VAL A 150 3.27 -1.70 7.89
N PHE A 151 3.68 -0.73 8.72
CA PHE A 151 4.86 0.09 8.44
C PHE A 151 6.16 -0.72 8.49
N MET A 152 6.26 -1.64 9.47
CA MET A 152 7.42 -2.54 9.56
C MET A 152 7.50 -3.49 8.37
N GLY A 153 6.36 -3.97 7.86
CA GLY A 153 6.31 -4.78 6.63
C GLY A 153 6.78 -4.01 5.40
N GLN A 154 6.34 -2.76 5.23
CA GLN A 154 6.79 -1.89 4.14
C GLN A 154 8.29 -1.59 4.20
N LEU A 155 8.83 -1.36 5.40
CA LEU A 155 10.26 -1.09 5.59
C LEU A 155 11.12 -2.34 5.40
N ALA A 156 10.73 -3.45 6.03
CA ALA A 156 11.52 -4.69 6.02
C ALA A 156 11.39 -5.45 4.69
N GLY A 157 10.27 -5.28 3.96
CA GLY A 157 9.96 -6.02 2.75
C GLY A 157 11.07 -5.95 1.70
N PRO A 158 11.40 -4.77 1.17
CA PRO A 158 12.44 -4.65 0.16
C PRO A 158 13.80 -5.15 0.67
N LEU A 159 14.22 -4.70 1.86
CA LEU A 159 15.55 -4.98 2.40
C LEU A 159 15.80 -6.46 2.63
N LEU A 160 14.86 -7.14 3.30
CA LEU A 160 14.97 -8.58 3.55
C LEU A 160 14.81 -9.38 2.25
N ALA A 161 13.95 -8.94 1.34
CA ALA A 161 13.81 -9.58 0.04
C ALA A 161 15.10 -9.48 -0.78
N GLY A 162 15.75 -8.31 -0.80
CA GLY A 162 17.04 -8.13 -1.48
C GLY A 162 18.10 -9.05 -0.91
N ALA A 163 18.31 -9.01 0.41
CA ALA A 163 19.30 -9.83 1.08
C ALA A 163 19.04 -11.34 0.91
N LEU A 164 17.80 -11.79 1.09
CA LEU A 164 17.45 -13.21 0.95
C LEU A 164 17.59 -13.68 -0.49
N THR A 165 17.18 -12.86 -1.47
CA THR A 165 17.24 -13.21 -2.89
C THR A 165 18.69 -13.42 -3.33
N ASP A 166 19.63 -12.56 -2.92
CA ASP A 166 21.02 -12.65 -3.33
C ASP A 166 21.79 -13.76 -2.59
N VAL A 167 21.46 -14.04 -1.31
CA VAL A 167 22.20 -15.02 -0.51
C VAL A 167 21.64 -16.44 -0.65
N VAL A 168 20.33 -16.59 -0.64
CA VAL A 168 19.65 -17.91 -0.57
C VAL A 168 18.84 -18.19 -1.83
N GLY A 169 18.32 -17.16 -2.48
CA GLY A 169 17.44 -17.23 -3.62
C GLY A 169 16.05 -16.64 -3.33
N TRP A 170 15.33 -16.29 -4.38
CA TRP A 170 14.02 -15.64 -4.30
C TRP A 170 12.97 -16.47 -3.52
N GLN A 171 13.10 -17.79 -3.51
CA GLN A 171 12.21 -18.71 -2.78
C GLN A 171 12.20 -18.42 -1.28
N ALA A 172 13.37 -18.11 -0.71
CA ALA A 172 13.53 -17.85 0.72
C ALA A 172 12.69 -16.65 1.18
N VAL A 173 12.47 -15.67 0.31
CA VAL A 173 11.64 -14.48 0.59
C VAL A 173 10.21 -14.87 0.98
N TYR A 174 9.67 -15.88 0.33
CA TYR A 174 8.30 -16.35 0.59
C TYR A 174 8.25 -17.40 1.69
N ILE A 175 9.24 -18.30 1.76
CA ILE A 175 9.29 -19.36 2.79
C ILE A 175 9.36 -18.76 4.20
N VAL A 176 10.10 -17.67 4.40
CA VAL A 176 10.26 -17.01 5.72
C VAL A 176 8.94 -16.43 6.26
N LEU A 177 7.95 -16.19 5.42
CA LEU A 177 6.65 -15.66 5.83
C LEU A 177 5.78 -16.71 6.53
N CYS A 178 5.94 -17.99 6.18
CA CYS A 178 5.16 -19.06 6.77
C CYS A 178 5.35 -19.16 8.31
N PRO A 179 6.57 -19.22 8.86
CA PRO A 179 6.76 -19.20 10.31
C PRO A 179 6.23 -17.93 10.98
N ILE A 180 6.34 -16.76 10.33
CA ILE A 180 5.77 -15.51 10.86
C ILE A 180 4.24 -15.60 10.95
N ALA A 181 3.60 -16.11 9.90
CA ALA A 181 2.15 -16.36 9.89
C ALA A 181 1.74 -17.36 10.98
N LEU A 182 2.49 -18.44 11.14
CA LEU A 182 2.24 -19.45 12.20
C LEU A 182 2.36 -18.85 13.60
N VAL A 183 3.34 -17.99 13.86
CA VAL A 183 3.48 -17.30 15.15
C VAL A 183 2.24 -16.46 15.43
N SER A 184 1.79 -15.65 14.46
CA SER A 184 0.57 -14.86 14.62
C SER A 184 -0.66 -15.75 14.86
N PHE A 185 -0.81 -16.84 14.10
CA PHE A 185 -1.91 -17.80 14.27
C PHE A 185 -1.91 -18.44 15.66
N ILE A 186 -0.76 -18.96 16.12
CA ILE A 186 -0.62 -19.60 17.43
C ILE A 186 -0.95 -18.61 18.55
N LEU A 187 -0.49 -17.37 18.47
CA LEU A 187 -0.82 -16.33 19.43
C LEU A 187 -2.31 -15.92 19.38
N ALA A 188 -2.92 -15.94 18.20
CA ALA A 188 -4.33 -15.60 18.07
C ALA A 188 -5.26 -16.59 18.79
N LEU A 189 -4.90 -17.88 18.85
CA LEU A 189 -5.73 -18.92 19.45
C LEU A 189 -6.07 -18.65 20.92
N PRO A 190 -5.11 -18.43 21.85
CA PRO A 190 -5.39 -18.19 23.26
C PRO A 190 -5.72 -16.72 23.57
N PHE A 191 -5.09 -15.75 22.89
CA PHE A 191 -5.14 -14.35 23.32
C PHE A 191 -6.30 -13.57 22.72
N ILE A 192 -6.68 -13.80 21.46
CA ILE A 192 -7.86 -13.17 20.88
C ILE A 192 -9.11 -13.85 21.46
N PRO A 193 -9.98 -13.11 22.16
CA PRO A 193 -11.19 -13.69 22.74
C PRO A 193 -12.12 -14.24 21.65
N LYS A 194 -12.94 -15.22 22.02
CA LYS A 194 -14.06 -15.62 21.16
C LYS A 194 -14.98 -14.42 21.03
N ASP A 195 -15.36 -14.09 19.82
CA ASP A 195 -16.28 -13.01 19.50
C ASP A 195 -17.68 -13.57 19.20
N GLU A 196 -18.68 -12.81 19.59
CA GLU A 196 -20.06 -13.08 19.19
C GLU A 196 -20.39 -12.36 17.89
N PRO A 197 -21.30 -12.93 17.07
CA PRO A 197 -21.77 -12.26 15.87
C PRO A 197 -22.29 -10.84 16.18
N THR A 198 -21.74 -9.84 15.52
CA THR A 198 -22.18 -8.44 15.67
C THR A 198 -23.38 -8.09 14.80
N ASP A 199 -23.55 -8.82 13.71
CA ASP A 199 -24.70 -8.68 12.80
C ASP A 199 -25.59 -9.93 12.87
N LYS A 200 -26.86 -9.73 13.34
CA LYS A 200 -27.88 -10.76 13.40
C LYS A 200 -28.78 -10.80 12.14
N GLY A 201 -28.55 -9.92 11.18
CA GLY A 201 -29.28 -9.86 9.91
C GLY A 201 -29.02 -11.07 9.00
N LYS A 202 -29.69 -11.16 7.86
CA LYS A 202 -29.34 -12.15 6.82
C LYS A 202 -28.15 -11.65 6.02
N TYR A 203 -27.19 -12.54 5.73
CA TYR A 203 -26.07 -12.19 4.85
C TYR A 203 -26.57 -11.98 3.42
N ASP A 204 -26.11 -10.94 2.79
CA ASP A 204 -26.46 -10.61 1.41
C ASP A 204 -25.61 -11.40 0.41
N TRP A 205 -26.04 -12.65 0.15
CA TRP A 205 -25.37 -13.52 -0.82
C TRP A 205 -25.44 -12.99 -2.24
N LEU A 206 -26.56 -12.38 -2.63
CA LEU A 206 -26.75 -11.84 -3.97
C LEU A 206 -25.84 -10.63 -4.21
N GLY A 207 -25.82 -9.68 -3.27
CA GLY A 207 -24.91 -8.54 -3.33
C GLY A 207 -23.45 -8.98 -3.34
N ALA A 208 -23.07 -9.98 -2.52
CA ALA A 208 -21.71 -10.53 -2.52
C ALA A 208 -21.31 -11.14 -3.87
N ILE A 209 -22.18 -11.94 -4.49
CA ILE A 209 -21.92 -12.53 -5.82
C ILE A 209 -21.83 -11.45 -6.89
N LEU A 210 -22.76 -10.48 -6.91
CA LEU A 210 -22.74 -9.37 -7.87
C LEU A 210 -21.45 -8.55 -7.73
N PHE A 211 -21.00 -8.29 -6.50
CA PHE A 211 -19.75 -7.56 -6.24
C PHE A 211 -18.52 -8.37 -6.69
N ILE A 212 -18.42 -9.63 -6.27
CA ILE A 212 -17.27 -10.50 -6.59
C ILE A 212 -17.14 -10.66 -8.12
N VAL A 213 -18.23 -11.01 -8.80
CA VAL A 213 -18.20 -11.23 -10.25
C VAL A 213 -18.01 -9.91 -10.99
N GLY A 214 -18.75 -8.86 -10.62
CA GLY A 214 -18.63 -7.55 -11.26
C GLY A 214 -17.24 -6.94 -11.12
N MET A 215 -16.67 -6.95 -9.90
CA MET A 215 -15.33 -6.44 -9.64
C MET A 215 -14.26 -7.32 -10.30
N GLY A 216 -14.42 -8.64 -10.28
CA GLY A 216 -13.53 -9.58 -10.93
C GLY A 216 -13.47 -9.37 -12.44
N LEU A 217 -14.61 -9.27 -13.12
CA LEU A 217 -14.68 -8.98 -14.54
C LEU A 217 -14.11 -7.60 -14.88
N ALA A 218 -14.43 -6.57 -14.08
CA ALA A 218 -13.94 -5.22 -14.31
C ALA A 218 -12.40 -5.14 -14.20
N LEU A 219 -11.82 -5.68 -13.14
CA LEU A 219 -10.36 -5.64 -12.94
C LEU A 219 -9.63 -6.56 -13.93
N TYR A 220 -10.17 -7.74 -14.23
CA TYR A 220 -9.60 -8.63 -15.23
C TYR A 220 -9.62 -7.99 -16.62
N GLY A 221 -10.79 -7.49 -17.05
CA GLY A 221 -10.95 -6.83 -18.35
C GLY A 221 -10.07 -5.58 -18.46
N PHE A 222 -9.90 -4.82 -17.36
CA PHE A 222 -9.00 -3.66 -17.31
C PHE A 222 -7.54 -4.06 -17.47
N SER A 223 -7.07 -5.11 -16.78
CA SER A 223 -5.66 -5.53 -16.82
C SER A 223 -5.22 -6.10 -18.16
N LYS A 224 -6.17 -6.53 -19.02
CA LYS A 224 -5.92 -7.12 -20.35
C LYS A 224 -6.03 -6.12 -21.50
N GLN A 225 -6.29 -4.83 -21.23
CA GLN A 225 -6.32 -3.81 -22.28
C GLN A 225 -4.95 -3.70 -22.99
N PRO A 226 -4.88 -3.33 -24.28
CA PRO A 226 -5.97 -2.85 -25.16
C PRO A 226 -6.69 -3.94 -25.99
N ASN A 227 -6.85 -5.15 -25.49
CA ASN A 227 -7.53 -6.23 -26.20
C ASN A 227 -9.04 -5.96 -26.30
N THR A 228 -9.63 -6.08 -27.50
CA THR A 228 -11.06 -5.82 -27.75
C THR A 228 -11.98 -6.74 -26.94
N ASP A 229 -11.65 -8.03 -26.81
CA ASP A 229 -12.45 -8.96 -26.01
C ASP A 229 -12.43 -8.58 -24.53
N ALA A 230 -11.29 -8.11 -24.06
CA ALA A 230 -11.13 -7.62 -22.70
C ALA A 230 -11.94 -6.33 -22.44
N LEU A 231 -12.18 -5.50 -23.48
CA LEU A 231 -13.04 -4.33 -23.36
C LEU A 231 -14.50 -4.74 -23.10
N PHE A 232 -15.02 -5.76 -23.76
CA PHE A 232 -16.36 -6.27 -23.49
C PHE A 232 -16.47 -6.83 -22.08
N ILE A 233 -15.44 -7.54 -21.60
CA ILE A 233 -15.38 -8.05 -20.21
C ILE A 233 -15.37 -6.90 -19.21
N LEU A 234 -14.59 -5.84 -19.45
CA LEU A 234 -14.56 -4.64 -18.63
C LEU A 234 -15.92 -3.96 -18.54
N ILE A 235 -16.58 -3.76 -19.71
CA ILE A 235 -17.90 -3.15 -19.77
C ILE A 235 -18.92 -4.01 -19.02
N ALA A 236 -18.92 -5.33 -19.22
CA ALA A 236 -19.81 -6.24 -18.48
C ALA A 236 -19.60 -6.15 -16.97
N GLY A 237 -18.34 -6.09 -16.52
CA GLY A 237 -17.99 -5.88 -15.12
C GLY A 237 -18.52 -4.55 -14.56
N ILE A 238 -18.34 -3.44 -15.28
CA ILE A 238 -18.83 -2.12 -14.89
C ILE A 238 -20.36 -2.10 -14.82
N VAL A 239 -21.04 -2.69 -15.81
CA VAL A 239 -22.51 -2.81 -15.81
C VAL A 239 -23.00 -3.59 -14.60
N LEU A 240 -22.34 -4.72 -14.31
CA LEU A 240 -22.70 -5.57 -13.16
C LEU A 240 -22.47 -4.84 -11.82
N LEU A 241 -21.40 -4.05 -11.70
CA LEU A 241 -21.18 -3.18 -10.54
C LEU A 241 -22.23 -2.08 -10.43
N GLY A 242 -22.71 -1.53 -11.55
CA GLY A 242 -23.85 -0.60 -11.58
C GLY A 242 -25.12 -1.24 -11.06
N VAL A 243 -25.43 -2.48 -11.49
CA VAL A 243 -26.54 -3.28 -10.99
C VAL A 243 -26.38 -3.57 -9.49
N PHE A 244 -25.17 -3.94 -9.05
CA PHE A 244 -24.85 -4.14 -7.64
C PHE A 244 -25.13 -2.87 -6.82
N LEU A 245 -24.62 -1.71 -7.21
CA LEU A 245 -24.84 -0.45 -6.49
C LEU A 245 -26.33 -0.09 -6.42
N PHE A 246 -27.07 -0.27 -7.53
CA PHE A 246 -28.52 -0.06 -7.54
C PHE A 246 -29.26 -1.01 -6.60
N TYR A 247 -28.86 -2.28 -6.58
CA TYR A 247 -29.42 -3.28 -5.66
C TYR A 247 -29.15 -2.91 -4.20
N GLU A 248 -27.91 -2.50 -3.86
CA GLU A 248 -27.49 -2.08 -2.52
C GLU A 248 -28.29 -0.88 -1.98
N THR A 249 -28.72 0.06 -2.84
CA THR A 249 -29.57 1.20 -2.41
C THR A 249 -30.93 0.77 -1.86
N LYS A 250 -31.41 -0.41 -2.25
CA LYS A 250 -32.72 -0.97 -1.85
C LYS A 250 -32.60 -2.07 -0.79
N ASN A 251 -31.39 -2.55 -0.53
CA ASN A 251 -31.16 -3.63 0.42
C ASN A 251 -31.24 -3.12 1.87
N LYS A 252 -31.92 -3.88 2.73
CA LYS A 252 -32.02 -3.57 4.18
C LYS A 252 -30.71 -3.81 4.94
N ASN A 253 -29.87 -4.73 4.45
CA ASN A 253 -28.57 -5.10 5.04
C ASN A 253 -27.47 -4.97 3.99
N PRO A 254 -27.13 -3.75 3.53
CA PRO A 254 -26.22 -3.55 2.42
C PRO A 254 -24.78 -3.94 2.80
N LEU A 255 -24.03 -4.49 1.83
CA LEU A 255 -22.59 -4.77 1.97
C LEU A 255 -21.78 -3.48 2.05
N ILE A 256 -22.16 -2.48 1.25
CA ILE A 256 -21.51 -1.17 1.18
C ILE A 256 -22.46 -0.08 1.67
N PRO A 257 -22.01 0.91 2.45
CA PRO A 257 -22.83 2.00 2.92
C PRO A 257 -23.10 3.04 1.81
N VAL A 258 -23.89 2.67 0.79
CA VAL A 258 -24.16 3.52 -0.39
C VAL A 258 -24.71 4.87 0.03
N ASN A 259 -25.60 4.91 1.01
CA ASN A 259 -26.17 6.16 1.53
C ASN A 259 -25.12 7.08 2.14
N LEU A 260 -24.13 6.52 2.85
CA LEU A 260 -23.01 7.30 3.41
C LEU A 260 -22.15 7.88 2.29
N ILE A 261 -21.87 7.09 1.25
CA ILE A 261 -21.09 7.53 0.08
C ILE A 261 -21.82 8.66 -0.66
N LEU A 262 -23.13 8.55 -0.85
CA LEU A 262 -23.90 9.56 -1.61
C LEU A 262 -24.13 10.88 -0.85
N HIS A 263 -24.25 10.83 0.48
CA HIS A 263 -24.69 11.99 1.28
C HIS A 263 -23.57 12.61 2.13
N ASN A 264 -22.43 11.92 2.34
CA ASN A 264 -21.31 12.44 3.11
C ASN A 264 -20.15 12.85 2.18
N ARG A 265 -20.12 14.13 1.80
CA ARG A 265 -19.10 14.69 0.90
C ARG A 265 -17.68 14.50 1.41
N ALA A 266 -17.44 14.73 2.71
CA ALA A 266 -16.11 14.58 3.29
C ALA A 266 -15.63 13.12 3.24
N PHE A 267 -16.51 12.17 3.56
CA PHE A 267 -16.24 10.75 3.48
C PHE A 267 -15.89 10.32 2.04
N THR A 268 -16.73 10.69 1.08
CA THR A 268 -16.59 10.28 -0.32
C THR A 268 -15.35 10.85 -0.97
N PHE A 269 -15.08 12.14 -0.79
CA PHE A 269 -13.95 12.79 -1.46
C PHE A 269 -12.61 12.39 -0.85
N ASN A 270 -12.50 12.19 0.47
CA ASN A 270 -11.28 11.68 1.09
C ASN A 270 -11.01 10.21 0.70
N ASN A 271 -12.04 9.36 0.59
CA ASN A 271 -11.89 8.00 0.06
C ASN A 271 -11.54 8.01 -1.44
N GLY A 272 -12.10 8.93 -2.23
CA GLY A 272 -11.72 9.15 -3.62
C GLY A 272 -10.26 9.58 -3.77
N ALA A 273 -9.80 10.53 -2.97
CA ALA A 273 -8.40 10.94 -2.94
C ALA A 273 -7.47 9.79 -2.52
N ASN A 274 -7.89 8.96 -1.54
CA ASN A 274 -7.17 7.77 -1.13
C ASN A 274 -7.03 6.75 -2.26
N LEU A 275 -8.11 6.47 -2.97
CA LEU A 275 -8.10 5.58 -4.14
C LEU A 275 -7.11 6.08 -5.20
N LEU A 276 -7.24 7.35 -5.61
CA LEU A 276 -6.40 7.93 -6.66
C LEU A 276 -4.93 8.03 -6.25
N TYR A 277 -4.65 8.30 -4.97
CA TYR A 277 -3.30 8.24 -4.42
C TYR A 277 -2.68 6.85 -4.64
N TYR A 278 -3.39 5.76 -4.30
CA TYR A 278 -2.87 4.41 -4.50
C TYR A 278 -2.78 4.03 -6.00
N VAL A 279 -3.67 4.55 -6.84
CA VAL A 279 -3.57 4.40 -8.30
C VAL A 279 -2.25 4.99 -8.81
N ALA A 280 -1.83 6.13 -8.29
CA ALA A 280 -0.64 6.82 -8.77
C ALA A 280 0.67 6.22 -8.24
N ILE A 281 0.70 5.79 -6.95
CA ILE A 281 1.98 5.52 -6.28
C ILE A 281 2.37 4.04 -6.23
N TYR A 282 1.38 3.13 -6.21
CA TYR A 282 1.64 1.73 -5.87
C TYR A 282 2.60 1.01 -6.83
N SER A 283 2.49 1.24 -8.13
CA SER A 283 3.37 0.63 -9.13
C SER A 283 4.78 1.21 -9.16
N MET A 284 5.02 2.36 -8.51
CA MET A 284 6.32 3.04 -8.60
C MET A 284 7.45 2.24 -7.97
N GLY A 285 7.20 1.50 -6.88
CA GLY A 285 8.21 0.62 -6.28
C GLY A 285 8.72 -0.44 -7.25
N SER A 286 7.82 -1.13 -7.94
CA SER A 286 8.18 -2.14 -8.95
C SER A 286 8.82 -1.51 -10.20
N LEU A 287 8.33 -0.36 -10.66
CA LEU A 287 8.89 0.32 -11.82
C LEU A 287 10.29 0.87 -11.57
N VAL A 288 10.57 1.40 -10.39
CA VAL A 288 11.92 1.83 -9.99
C VAL A 288 12.86 0.62 -9.89
N SER A 289 12.40 -0.51 -9.34
CA SER A 289 13.19 -1.74 -9.33
C SER A 289 13.51 -2.24 -10.74
N LEU A 290 12.52 -2.23 -11.65
CA LEU A 290 12.70 -2.58 -13.05
C LEU A 290 13.61 -1.60 -13.81
N TYR A 291 13.51 -0.31 -13.53
CA TYR A 291 14.39 0.69 -14.11
C TYR A 291 15.85 0.37 -13.79
N MET A 292 16.16 0.08 -12.52
CA MET A 292 17.51 -0.31 -12.10
C MET A 292 17.99 -1.59 -12.79
N THR A 293 17.10 -2.55 -13.02
CA THR A 293 17.46 -3.79 -13.71
C THR A 293 17.65 -3.59 -15.22
N ASN A 294 16.72 -2.89 -15.88
CA ASN A 294 16.67 -2.85 -17.35
C ASN A 294 17.45 -1.69 -17.97
N VAL A 295 17.62 -0.59 -17.23
CA VAL A 295 18.34 0.60 -17.71
C VAL A 295 19.77 0.65 -17.16
N TRP A 296 19.93 0.40 -15.85
CA TRP A 296 21.26 0.39 -15.23
C TRP A 296 21.96 -0.96 -15.23
N GLY A 297 21.28 -2.04 -15.60
CA GLY A 297 21.85 -3.40 -15.61
C GLY A 297 22.15 -3.97 -14.22
N ILE A 298 21.53 -3.43 -13.15
CA ILE A 298 21.71 -3.93 -11.78
C ILE A 298 20.87 -5.18 -11.60
N THR A 299 21.50 -6.35 -11.69
CA THR A 299 20.84 -7.66 -11.53
C THR A 299 20.68 -8.07 -10.07
N ASP A 300 21.60 -7.66 -9.20
CA ASP A 300 21.59 -7.99 -7.79
C ASP A 300 20.39 -7.32 -7.09
N ALA A 301 19.73 -8.09 -6.24
CA ALA A 301 18.48 -7.64 -5.60
C ALA A 301 18.73 -6.68 -4.44
N LEU A 302 19.83 -6.84 -3.69
CA LEU A 302 20.14 -6.02 -2.52
C LEU A 302 20.39 -4.54 -2.84
N PRO A 303 21.19 -4.15 -3.86
CA PRO A 303 21.33 -2.74 -4.24
C PRO A 303 19.99 -2.09 -4.62
N ARG A 304 19.14 -2.80 -5.38
CA ARG A 304 17.81 -2.34 -5.75
C ARG A 304 16.91 -2.16 -4.53
N ALA A 305 16.97 -3.12 -3.61
CA ALA A 305 16.22 -3.10 -2.36
C ALA A 305 16.58 -1.90 -1.48
N ILE A 306 17.86 -1.59 -1.34
CA ILE A 306 18.35 -0.46 -0.53
C ILE A 306 17.76 0.86 -1.04
N ILE A 307 17.74 1.09 -2.36
CA ILE A 307 17.19 2.30 -2.95
C ILE A 307 15.66 2.37 -2.71
N VAL A 308 14.93 1.29 -2.96
CA VAL A 308 13.46 1.25 -2.74
C VAL A 308 13.10 1.41 -1.26
N THR A 309 13.92 0.87 -0.35
CA THR A 309 13.71 0.98 1.11
C THR A 309 13.72 2.44 1.59
N THR A 310 14.34 3.37 0.87
CA THR A 310 14.34 4.81 1.20
C THR A 310 12.94 5.33 1.46
N GLN A 311 11.96 4.99 0.62
CA GLN A 311 10.56 5.39 0.77
C GLN A 311 9.97 4.90 2.11
N GLY A 312 10.13 3.63 2.42
CA GLY A 312 9.62 3.02 3.65
C GLY A 312 10.29 3.57 4.90
N LEU A 313 11.62 3.79 4.85
CA LEU A 313 12.38 4.32 5.97
C LEU A 313 11.92 5.74 6.33
N ILE A 314 11.77 6.61 5.34
CA ILE A 314 11.31 7.98 5.55
C ILE A 314 9.87 7.99 6.07
N LEU A 315 9.00 7.15 5.49
CA LEU A 315 7.61 7.00 5.94
C LEU A 315 7.55 6.64 7.44
N VAL A 316 8.29 5.63 7.86
CA VAL A 316 8.31 5.17 9.27
C VAL A 316 8.89 6.24 10.21
N LEU A 317 10.06 6.75 9.88
CA LEU A 317 10.74 7.76 10.72
C LEU A 317 9.90 9.02 10.86
N PHE A 318 9.35 9.52 9.78
CA PHE A 318 8.57 10.76 9.81
C PHE A 318 7.24 10.57 10.54
N THR A 319 6.54 9.46 10.33
CA THR A 319 5.24 9.20 10.99
C THR A 319 5.40 9.03 12.50
N ILE A 320 6.42 8.27 12.96
CA ILE A 320 6.63 8.02 14.40
C ILE A 320 7.11 9.27 15.12
N VAL A 321 8.09 9.97 14.53
CA VAL A 321 8.75 11.09 15.19
C VAL A 321 7.88 12.34 15.11
N ALA A 322 7.28 12.63 13.97
CA ALA A 322 6.38 13.77 13.83
C ALA A 322 5.19 13.69 14.79
N GLY A 323 4.57 12.51 14.97
CA GLY A 323 3.48 12.32 15.92
C GLY A 323 3.86 12.63 17.38
N LYS A 324 5.08 12.27 17.81
CA LYS A 324 5.56 12.53 19.17
C LYS A 324 6.06 13.97 19.39
N PHE A 325 6.72 14.53 18.38
CA PHE A 325 7.29 15.88 18.48
C PHE A 325 6.24 16.98 18.28
N TYR A 326 5.18 16.70 17.53
CA TYR A 326 4.13 17.69 17.28
C TYR A 326 3.38 18.12 18.55
N ASP A 327 3.22 17.20 19.51
CA ASP A 327 2.54 17.45 20.77
C ASP A 327 3.40 18.20 21.82
N HIS A 328 4.73 18.23 21.68
CA HIS A 328 5.63 18.63 22.76
C HIS A 328 6.70 19.67 22.39
N LEU A 329 6.97 19.94 21.14
CA LEU A 329 7.99 20.90 20.71
C LEU A 329 7.37 22.23 20.24
N LEU A 330 7.99 23.33 20.72
CA LEU A 330 7.68 24.64 20.15
C LEU A 330 8.08 24.70 18.67
N PRO A 331 7.28 25.35 17.81
CA PRO A 331 7.54 25.43 16.37
C PRO A 331 8.95 25.92 15.99
N LYS A 332 9.50 26.89 16.72
CA LYS A 332 10.84 27.46 16.42
C LYS A 332 12.00 26.47 16.55
N PRO A 333 12.14 25.67 17.64
CA PRO A 333 13.17 24.64 17.72
C PRO A 333 13.03 23.58 16.62
N LEU A 334 11.80 23.17 16.28
CA LEU A 334 11.56 22.20 15.22
C LEU A 334 12.03 22.70 13.85
N MET A 335 11.79 23.97 13.52
CA MET A 335 12.31 24.60 12.31
C MET A 335 13.84 24.61 12.25
N ALA A 336 14.50 25.00 13.36
CA ALA A 336 15.96 25.04 13.40
C ALA A 336 16.58 23.65 13.23
N VAL A 337 16.05 22.66 13.96
CA VAL A 337 16.48 21.25 13.82
C VAL A 337 16.21 20.75 12.40
N GLY A 338 15.04 21.02 11.83
CA GLY A 338 14.70 20.65 10.47
C GLY A 338 15.66 21.24 9.43
N ALA A 339 16.00 22.54 9.56
CA ALA A 339 16.95 23.19 8.65
C ALA A 339 18.35 22.56 8.74
N VAL A 340 18.84 22.30 9.95
CA VAL A 340 20.15 21.63 10.16
C VAL A 340 20.15 20.24 9.55
N LEU A 341 19.11 19.42 9.81
CA LEU A 341 19.01 18.07 9.26
C LEU A 341 18.90 18.07 7.74
N THR A 342 18.22 19.05 7.14
CA THR A 342 18.16 19.21 5.68
C THR A 342 19.56 19.44 5.10
N VAL A 343 20.33 20.37 5.69
CA VAL A 343 21.68 20.70 5.20
C VAL A 343 22.62 19.51 5.37
N VAL A 344 22.63 18.89 6.55
CA VAL A 344 23.49 17.71 6.83
C VAL A 344 23.17 16.55 5.91
N GLY A 345 21.88 16.25 5.73
CA GLY A 345 21.45 15.17 4.86
C GLY A 345 21.76 15.44 3.40
N ALA A 346 21.52 16.66 2.89
CA ALA A 346 21.85 17.04 1.52
C ALA A 346 23.37 17.01 1.26
N ALA A 347 24.17 17.52 2.18
CA ALA A 347 25.64 17.44 2.08
C ALA A 347 26.14 15.99 2.07
N GLY A 348 25.58 15.13 2.93
CA GLY A 348 25.88 13.71 2.95
C GLY A 348 25.50 13.01 1.63
N CYS A 349 24.32 13.28 1.07
CA CYS A 349 23.93 12.75 -0.24
C CYS A 349 24.88 13.20 -1.36
N PHE A 350 25.33 14.46 -1.32
CA PHE A 350 26.28 14.97 -2.31
C PHE A 350 27.65 14.28 -2.22
N ILE A 351 28.13 14.03 -1.02
CA ILE A 351 29.42 13.35 -0.79
C ILE A 351 29.36 11.88 -1.23
N VAL A 352 28.28 11.19 -0.92
CA VAL A 352 28.11 9.75 -1.16
C VAL A 352 27.64 9.47 -2.58
N GLY A 353 26.80 10.32 -3.14
CA GLY A 353 26.02 10.06 -4.36
C GLY A 353 26.80 10.00 -5.68
N SER A 354 28.12 10.29 -5.67
CA SER A 354 28.96 10.19 -6.87
C SER A 354 29.67 8.83 -7.00
N ALA A 355 29.52 7.93 -6.01
CA ALA A 355 30.47 6.84 -5.89
C ALA A 355 29.84 5.51 -6.24
N SER A 356 29.45 4.66 -6.41
CA SER A 356 29.25 3.29 -6.84
C SER A 356 27.88 2.67 -6.45
N THR A 357 27.53 1.57 -7.11
CA THR A 357 26.44 0.67 -6.77
C THR A 357 26.77 -0.25 -5.57
N ASP A 358 27.89 -0.02 -4.87
CA ASP A 358 28.26 -0.76 -3.67
C ASP A 358 27.19 -0.61 -2.59
N PRO A 359 26.67 -1.70 -1.99
CA PRO A 359 25.61 -1.67 -1.00
C PRO A 359 25.89 -0.78 0.22
N LEU A 360 27.14 -0.66 0.66
CA LEU A 360 27.51 0.19 1.81
C LEU A 360 27.36 1.68 1.48
N TRP A 361 27.80 2.09 0.29
CA TRP A 361 27.65 3.46 -0.18
C TRP A 361 26.17 3.81 -0.42
N LEU A 362 25.41 2.89 -1.00
CA LEU A 362 23.96 3.06 -1.17
C LEU A 362 23.23 3.20 0.19
N ALA A 363 23.59 2.37 1.17
CA ALA A 363 23.00 2.47 2.51
C ALA A 363 23.33 3.84 3.16
N ALA A 364 24.56 4.33 3.02
CA ALA A 364 24.94 5.65 3.51
C ALA A 364 24.14 6.76 2.80
N ALA A 365 23.98 6.71 1.48
CA ALA A 365 23.19 7.66 0.71
C ALA A 365 21.72 7.66 1.16
N VAL A 366 21.13 6.49 1.39
CA VAL A 366 19.74 6.35 1.90
C VAL A 366 19.59 6.95 3.29
N ILE A 367 20.55 6.75 4.19
CA ILE A 367 20.54 7.35 5.53
C ILE A 367 20.55 8.88 5.42
N PHE A 368 21.46 9.46 4.63
CA PHE A 368 21.56 10.91 4.46
C PHE A 368 20.32 11.50 3.78
N ALA A 369 19.77 10.82 2.77
CA ALA A 369 18.51 11.22 2.13
C ALA A 369 17.34 11.20 3.11
N SER A 370 17.30 10.20 4.00
CA SER A 370 16.28 10.11 5.05
C SER A 370 16.37 11.24 6.07
N ILE A 371 17.59 11.60 6.47
CA ILE A 371 17.85 12.74 7.37
C ILE A 371 17.44 14.06 6.70
N ALA A 372 17.79 14.27 5.42
CA ALA A 372 17.41 15.46 4.67
C ALA A 372 15.88 15.57 4.54
N SER A 373 15.22 14.48 4.17
CA SER A 373 13.77 14.44 3.99
C SER A 373 13.02 14.66 5.30
N PHE A 374 13.52 14.12 6.40
CA PHE A 374 12.97 14.42 7.73
C PHE A 374 13.09 15.90 8.06
N GLY A 375 14.23 16.51 7.75
CA GLY A 375 14.44 17.94 7.91
C GLY A 375 13.45 18.78 7.10
N VAL A 376 13.31 18.50 5.81
CA VAL A 376 12.37 19.17 4.90
C VAL A 376 10.93 19.00 5.37
N GLY A 377 10.53 17.79 5.75
CA GLY A 377 9.18 17.51 6.24
C GLY A 377 8.82 18.28 7.51
N SER A 378 9.75 18.34 8.47
CA SER A 378 9.54 19.10 9.71
C SER A 378 9.46 20.62 9.46
N LEU A 379 10.22 21.14 8.48
CA LEU A 379 10.11 22.54 8.05
C LEU A 379 8.74 22.83 7.42
N ILE A 380 8.31 21.99 6.48
CA ILE A 380 7.01 22.14 5.80
C ILE A 380 5.87 22.14 6.81
N LEU A 381 5.80 21.15 7.70
CA LEU A 381 4.74 21.07 8.71
C LEU A 381 4.77 22.25 9.67
N THR A 382 5.95 22.71 10.08
CA THR A 382 6.07 23.87 10.98
C THR A 382 5.62 25.16 10.29
N ILE A 383 5.95 25.34 9.00
CA ILE A 383 5.49 26.49 8.22
C ILE A 383 3.96 26.45 8.08
N VAL A 384 3.40 25.30 7.73
CA VAL A 384 1.96 25.11 7.58
C VAL A 384 1.23 25.42 8.89
N ASP A 385 1.68 24.89 10.01
CA ASP A 385 1.09 25.15 11.34
C ASP A 385 1.19 26.63 11.73
N ARG A 386 2.35 27.25 11.50
CA ARG A 386 2.61 28.65 11.85
C ARG A 386 1.79 29.64 11.01
N VAL A 387 1.64 29.37 9.71
CA VAL A 387 0.90 30.26 8.79
C VAL A 387 -0.60 30.12 9.00
N MET A 388 -1.08 28.96 9.39
CA MET A 388 -2.51 28.64 9.39
C MET A 388 -3.09 28.27 10.75
N LYS A 389 -2.47 28.61 11.87
CA LYS A 389 -2.93 28.35 13.27
C LYS A 389 -4.10 27.34 13.33
N ASN A 390 -3.81 26.06 13.57
CA ASN A 390 -4.76 24.93 13.49
C ASN A 390 -5.17 24.57 12.05
N ALA A 391 -4.17 24.34 11.18
CA ALA A 391 -4.40 23.97 9.79
C ALA A 391 -5.38 22.78 9.68
N PRO A 392 -6.45 22.92 8.88
CA PRO A 392 -7.39 21.84 8.71
C PRO A 392 -6.73 20.65 7.98
N PRO A 393 -7.20 19.39 8.23
CA PRO A 393 -6.61 18.18 7.66
C PRO A 393 -6.38 18.25 6.13
N LYS A 394 -7.26 18.94 5.41
CA LYS A 394 -7.17 19.12 3.94
C LYS A 394 -5.85 19.73 3.48
N ILE A 395 -5.21 20.59 4.27
CA ILE A 395 -3.96 21.24 3.88
C ILE A 395 -2.81 20.23 3.96
N ALA A 396 -2.73 19.45 5.04
CA ALA A 396 -1.72 18.41 5.15
C ALA A 396 -1.89 17.36 4.04
N THR A 397 -3.11 16.89 3.80
CA THR A 397 -3.38 15.91 2.75
C THR A 397 -3.03 16.44 1.36
N THR A 398 -3.40 17.66 1.05
CA THR A 398 -3.06 18.30 -0.24
C THR A 398 -1.55 18.50 -0.38
N THR A 399 -0.86 18.96 0.66
CA THR A 399 0.61 19.14 0.66
C THR A 399 1.32 17.82 0.40
N GLY A 400 0.89 16.72 1.06
CA GLY A 400 1.45 15.39 0.82
C GLY A 400 1.32 14.95 -0.65
N LEU A 401 0.15 15.13 -1.25
CA LEU A 401 -0.09 14.80 -2.67
C LEU A 401 0.76 15.67 -3.61
N VAL A 402 0.94 16.97 -3.30
CA VAL A 402 1.81 17.86 -4.08
C VAL A 402 3.28 17.39 -4.04
N ILE A 403 3.79 16.98 -2.87
CA ILE A 403 5.14 16.46 -2.73
C ILE A 403 5.33 15.18 -3.55
N ILE A 404 4.35 14.27 -3.54
CA ILE A 404 4.38 13.06 -4.38
C ILE A 404 4.41 13.45 -5.86
N THR A 405 3.59 14.43 -6.26
CA THR A 405 3.57 14.92 -7.65
C THR A 405 4.92 15.51 -8.07
N LEU A 406 5.59 16.25 -7.19
CA LEU A 406 6.94 16.74 -7.44
C LEU A 406 7.94 15.58 -7.61
N GLY A 407 7.84 14.52 -6.80
CA GLY A 407 8.63 13.30 -7.00
C GLY A 407 8.40 12.65 -8.35
N MET A 408 7.14 12.61 -8.84
CA MET A 408 6.81 12.12 -10.18
C MET A 408 7.43 12.98 -11.29
N ILE A 409 7.39 14.32 -11.14
CA ILE A 409 8.00 15.23 -12.11
C ILE A 409 9.52 15.03 -12.14
N VAL A 410 10.18 14.84 -11.00
CA VAL A 410 11.61 14.52 -10.97
C VAL A 410 11.88 13.18 -11.67
N LEU A 411 11.03 12.18 -11.47
CA LEU A 411 11.18 10.88 -12.13
C LEU A 411 11.09 10.98 -13.66
N LEU A 412 10.27 11.88 -14.22
CA LEU A 412 10.24 12.15 -15.67
C LEU A 412 11.53 12.72 -16.23
N THR A 413 12.38 13.33 -15.39
CA THR A 413 13.69 13.82 -15.83
C THR A 413 14.77 12.73 -15.83
N CYS A 414 14.43 11.52 -15.36
CA CYS A 414 15.34 10.39 -15.26
C CYS A 414 15.43 9.64 -16.60
N GLY A 415 16.49 9.91 -17.37
CA GLY A 415 16.86 9.19 -18.60
C GLY A 415 17.85 8.06 -18.33
N GLU A 416 18.51 7.55 -19.39
CA GLU A 416 19.45 6.40 -19.30
C GLU A 416 20.67 6.66 -18.41
N ASN A 417 21.17 7.90 -18.37
CA ASN A 417 22.42 8.28 -17.70
C ASN A 417 22.21 9.06 -16.40
N VAL A 418 21.17 8.74 -15.65
CA VAL A 418 20.87 9.45 -14.40
C VAL A 418 21.66 8.90 -13.25
N ALA A 419 22.15 9.79 -12.38
CA ALA A 419 22.88 9.41 -11.19
C ALA A 419 22.00 8.68 -10.16
N VAL A 420 22.56 7.71 -9.45
CA VAL A 420 21.86 6.88 -8.45
C VAL A 420 21.14 7.73 -7.38
N TRP A 421 21.75 8.85 -6.96
CA TRP A 421 21.15 9.74 -5.97
C TRP A 421 19.81 10.35 -6.42
N SER A 422 19.55 10.47 -7.74
CA SER A 422 18.26 10.97 -8.25
C SER A 422 17.12 10.01 -7.93
N MET A 423 17.34 8.69 -8.05
CA MET A 423 16.35 7.68 -7.65
C MET A 423 16.12 7.66 -6.14
N ILE A 424 17.20 7.83 -5.35
CA ILE A 424 17.09 7.96 -3.89
C ILE A 424 16.26 9.21 -3.54
N ALA A 425 16.50 10.35 -4.23
CA ALA A 425 15.71 11.57 -4.03
C ALA A 425 14.24 11.40 -4.40
N VAL A 426 13.93 10.71 -5.50
CA VAL A 426 12.55 10.38 -5.90
C VAL A 426 11.86 9.55 -4.80
N GLN A 427 12.49 8.48 -4.35
CA GLN A 427 11.96 7.62 -3.28
C GLN A 427 11.79 8.39 -1.96
N ALA A 428 12.69 9.33 -1.69
CA ALA A 428 12.62 10.21 -0.52
C ALA A 428 11.40 11.15 -0.58
N LEU A 429 11.13 11.75 -1.74
CA LEU A 429 9.95 12.58 -1.96
C LEU A 429 8.66 11.77 -1.83
N PHE A 430 8.63 10.55 -2.38
CA PHE A 430 7.50 9.65 -2.21
C PHE A 430 7.26 9.33 -0.73
N GLY A 431 8.28 8.88 0.01
CA GLY A 431 8.16 8.55 1.43
C GLY A 431 7.64 9.73 2.27
N LEU A 432 8.18 10.93 2.03
CA LEU A 432 7.76 12.15 2.71
C LEU A 432 6.30 12.53 2.40
N GLY A 433 5.96 12.55 1.12
CA GLY A 433 4.60 12.88 0.69
C GLY A 433 3.56 11.89 1.21
N ILE A 434 3.88 10.59 1.22
CA ILE A 434 3.04 9.52 1.77
C ILE A 434 2.80 9.75 3.27
N ALA A 435 3.85 10.02 4.04
CA ALA A 435 3.74 10.24 5.48
C ALA A 435 2.84 11.43 5.81
N ILE A 436 2.94 12.51 5.04
CA ILE A 436 2.14 13.72 5.21
C ILE A 436 0.68 13.52 4.74
N PHE A 437 0.43 12.62 3.76
CA PHE A 437 -0.91 12.36 3.22
C PHE A 437 -1.70 11.33 4.02
N VAL A 438 -1.14 10.12 4.23
CA VAL A 438 -1.91 8.93 4.63
C VAL A 438 -2.56 9.09 6.00
N THR A 439 -1.82 9.57 6.99
CA THR A 439 -2.33 9.69 8.36
C THR A 439 -3.43 10.75 8.49
N PRO A 440 -3.26 12.01 8.01
CA PRO A 440 -4.32 13.00 8.06
C PRO A 440 -5.55 12.62 7.23
N ASN A 441 -5.37 11.98 6.07
CA ASN A 441 -6.48 11.54 5.23
C ASN A 441 -7.31 10.46 5.91
N SER A 442 -6.66 9.45 6.50
CA SER A 442 -7.35 8.39 7.26
C SER A 442 -8.10 8.96 8.45
N THR A 443 -7.49 9.91 9.19
CA THR A 443 -8.15 10.61 10.30
C THR A 443 -9.36 11.42 9.82
N ALA A 444 -9.25 12.13 8.70
CA ALA A 444 -10.35 12.89 8.12
C ALA A 444 -11.53 11.99 7.72
N ILE A 445 -11.27 10.80 7.15
CA ILE A 445 -12.29 9.80 6.83
C ILE A 445 -12.98 9.33 8.11
N MET A 446 -12.22 8.96 9.15
CA MET A 446 -12.80 8.48 10.41
C MET A 446 -13.59 9.56 11.15
N ASN A 447 -13.13 10.81 11.12
CA ASN A 447 -13.82 11.95 11.76
C ASN A 447 -15.08 12.39 10.98
N SER A 448 -15.27 11.93 9.77
CA SER A 448 -16.46 12.26 8.95
C SER A 448 -17.65 11.33 9.20
N VAL A 449 -17.51 10.32 10.06
CA VAL A 449 -18.53 9.31 10.34
C VAL A 449 -18.76 9.16 11.84
N THR A 450 -19.92 8.62 12.21
CA THR A 450 -20.23 8.33 13.62
C THR A 450 -19.48 7.09 14.12
N ALA A 451 -19.33 6.96 15.44
CA ALA A 451 -18.64 5.81 16.05
C ALA A 451 -19.29 4.45 15.68
N ALA A 452 -20.59 4.43 15.42
CA ALA A 452 -21.31 3.23 14.96
C ALA A 452 -20.90 2.82 13.52
N GLU A 453 -20.43 3.76 12.72
CA GLU A 453 -20.07 3.57 11.32
C GLU A 453 -18.56 3.31 11.10
N TYR A 454 -17.74 3.35 12.16
CA TYR A 454 -16.27 3.19 12.05
C TYR A 454 -15.85 1.90 11.36
N GLY A 455 -16.54 0.78 11.59
CA GLY A 455 -16.25 -0.49 10.92
C GLY A 455 -16.43 -0.40 9.40
N MET A 456 -17.55 0.20 8.97
CA MET A 456 -17.83 0.42 7.54
C MET A 456 -16.84 1.41 6.90
N ALA A 457 -16.50 2.48 7.61
CA ALA A 457 -15.54 3.47 7.13
C ALA A 457 -14.13 2.88 6.95
N SER A 458 -13.67 2.08 7.90
CA SER A 458 -12.40 1.36 7.81
C SER A 458 -12.39 0.33 6.68
N GLY A 459 -13.50 -0.40 6.49
CA GLY A 459 -13.68 -1.32 5.37
C GLY A 459 -13.63 -0.61 4.02
N THR A 460 -14.31 0.53 3.88
CA THR A 460 -14.29 1.34 2.66
C THR A 460 -12.89 1.89 2.38
N LEU A 461 -12.20 2.41 3.40
CA LEU A 461 -10.82 2.88 3.28
C LEU A 461 -9.86 1.77 2.79
N SER A 462 -10.00 0.56 3.33
CA SER A 462 -9.18 -0.58 2.92
C SER A 462 -9.50 -1.03 1.50
N THR A 463 -10.77 -1.00 1.11
CA THR A 463 -11.20 -1.36 -0.25
C THR A 463 -10.73 -0.36 -1.29
N THR A 464 -10.86 0.96 -1.03
CA THR A 464 -10.34 1.99 -1.94
C THR A 464 -8.83 1.88 -2.10
N ARG A 465 -8.11 1.52 -1.04
CA ARG A 465 -6.68 1.23 -1.11
C ARG A 465 -6.37 0.05 -2.04
N MET A 466 -6.99 -1.11 -1.81
CA MET A 466 -6.73 -2.31 -2.62
C MET A 466 -7.16 -2.12 -4.08
N LEU A 467 -8.30 -1.48 -4.30
CA LEU A 467 -8.77 -1.13 -5.64
C LEU A 467 -7.80 -0.19 -6.36
N GLY A 468 -7.31 0.85 -5.67
CA GLY A 468 -6.32 1.77 -6.21
C GLY A 468 -5.03 1.06 -6.61
N MET A 469 -4.52 0.17 -5.76
CA MET A 469 -3.35 -0.66 -6.07
C MET A 469 -3.57 -1.55 -7.29
N ALA A 470 -4.73 -2.21 -7.41
CA ALA A 470 -5.07 -3.06 -8.55
C ALA A 470 -5.15 -2.26 -9.86
N ILE A 471 -5.77 -1.08 -9.84
CA ILE A 471 -5.84 -0.18 -10.99
C ILE A 471 -4.44 0.32 -11.37
N SER A 472 -3.57 0.64 -10.41
CA SER A 472 -2.18 1.05 -10.65
C SER A 472 -1.42 0.02 -11.49
N ILE A 473 -1.45 -1.24 -11.10
CA ILE A 473 -0.81 -2.32 -11.86
C ILE A 473 -1.50 -2.53 -13.23
N GLY A 474 -2.83 -2.38 -13.30
CA GLY A 474 -3.56 -2.44 -14.56
C GLY A 474 -3.09 -1.36 -15.57
N ILE A 475 -2.84 -0.13 -15.12
CA ILE A 475 -2.28 0.95 -15.97
C ILE A 475 -0.89 0.54 -16.48
N VAL A 476 -0.03 0.01 -15.62
CA VAL A 476 1.30 -0.50 -16.05
C VAL A 476 1.15 -1.60 -17.10
N ASN A 477 0.23 -2.54 -16.90
CA ASN A 477 0.01 -3.64 -17.86
C ASN A 477 -0.49 -3.11 -19.22
N ILE A 478 -1.36 -2.10 -19.23
CA ILE A 478 -1.84 -1.47 -20.46
C ILE A 478 -0.67 -0.82 -21.21
N LEU A 479 0.08 0.05 -20.55
CA LEU A 479 1.18 0.78 -21.16
C LEU A 479 2.33 -0.17 -21.58
N LYS A 480 2.59 -1.20 -20.79
CA LYS A 480 3.49 -2.28 -21.16
C LYS A 480 3.09 -2.93 -22.50
N ASN A 481 1.83 -3.29 -22.68
CA ASN A 481 1.34 -3.89 -23.92
C ASN A 481 1.44 -2.94 -25.11
N VAL A 482 1.42 -1.63 -24.88
CA VAL A 482 1.58 -0.61 -25.93
C VAL A 482 3.04 -0.40 -26.32
N PHE A 483 3.95 -0.31 -25.32
CA PHE A 483 5.33 0.11 -25.57
C PHE A 483 6.35 -1.02 -25.63
N LEU A 484 6.12 -2.16 -24.94
CA LEU A 484 7.07 -3.26 -24.84
C LEU A 484 6.77 -4.43 -25.81
N SER A 485 6.05 -4.20 -26.89
CA SER A 485 5.70 -5.22 -27.90
C SER A 485 6.78 -5.45 -28.96
N GLY A 486 7.99 -4.87 -28.83
CA GLY A 486 9.04 -4.89 -29.85
C GLY A 486 10.33 -5.63 -29.46
N ASP A 487 11.26 -5.67 -30.41
CA ASP A 487 12.53 -6.41 -30.35
C ASP A 487 13.49 -5.94 -29.22
N ALA A 488 14.34 -6.87 -28.79
CA ALA A 488 15.33 -6.65 -27.71
C ALA A 488 16.34 -5.50 -27.96
N ALA A 489 16.57 -5.08 -29.19
CA ALA A 489 17.54 -4.06 -29.57
C ALA A 489 17.16 -2.61 -29.14
N GLY A 490 15.91 -2.35 -28.78
CA GLY A 490 15.44 -1.04 -28.32
C GLY A 490 14.79 -1.09 -26.94
N TYR A 491 15.05 -2.12 -26.16
CA TYR A 491 14.31 -2.43 -24.97
C TYR A 491 14.39 -1.34 -23.88
N ALA A 492 15.58 -0.80 -23.59
CA ALA A 492 15.76 0.24 -22.57
C ALA A 492 14.98 1.51 -22.93
N SER A 493 15.02 1.95 -24.19
CA SER A 493 14.27 3.12 -24.65
C SER A 493 12.76 2.91 -24.63
N SER A 494 12.29 1.72 -25.02
CA SER A 494 10.87 1.35 -24.94
C SER A 494 10.37 1.27 -23.50
N PHE A 495 11.22 0.77 -22.60
CA PHE A 495 10.91 0.77 -21.16
C PHE A 495 10.81 2.19 -20.59
N LEU A 496 11.72 3.10 -20.98
CA LEU A 496 11.64 4.51 -20.57
C LEU A 496 10.37 5.18 -21.08
N GLN A 497 9.99 4.96 -22.32
CA GLN A 497 8.73 5.49 -22.87
C GLN A 497 7.50 4.96 -22.11
N MET A 498 7.51 3.67 -21.75
CA MET A 498 6.47 3.09 -20.89
C MET A 498 6.46 3.75 -19.51
N LEU A 499 7.62 3.92 -18.88
CA LEU A 499 7.77 4.56 -17.57
C LEU A 499 7.23 5.98 -17.60
N ASP A 500 7.64 6.77 -18.59
CA ASP A 500 7.14 8.14 -18.78
C ASP A 500 5.61 8.18 -18.93
N GLY A 501 5.05 7.25 -19.70
CA GLY A 501 3.61 7.11 -19.86
C GLY A 501 2.89 6.83 -18.54
N VAL A 502 3.44 5.92 -17.71
CA VAL A 502 2.87 5.62 -16.38
C VAL A 502 3.00 6.82 -15.45
N VAL A 503 4.15 7.51 -15.45
CA VAL A 503 4.38 8.69 -14.60
C VAL A 503 3.46 9.84 -14.99
N ILE A 504 3.28 10.10 -16.28
CA ILE A 504 2.33 11.12 -16.77
C ILE A 504 0.90 10.79 -16.36
N ALA A 505 0.45 9.54 -16.55
CA ALA A 505 -0.85 9.10 -16.10
C ALA A 505 -1.01 9.27 -14.57
N SER A 506 0.01 8.95 -13.80
CA SER A 506 0.02 9.12 -12.34
C SER A 506 -0.06 10.59 -11.91
N ILE A 507 0.63 11.50 -12.63
CA ILE A 507 0.55 12.94 -12.38
C ILE A 507 -0.89 13.45 -12.61
N ILE A 508 -1.53 13.04 -13.72
CA ILE A 508 -2.92 13.40 -14.01
C ILE A 508 -3.85 12.94 -12.89
N VAL A 509 -3.69 11.68 -12.45
CA VAL A 509 -4.48 11.09 -11.36
C VAL A 509 -4.24 11.85 -10.05
N LEU A 510 -3.00 12.23 -9.73
CA LEU A 510 -2.66 12.98 -8.52
C LEU A 510 -3.25 14.39 -8.54
N VAL A 511 -3.28 15.07 -9.68
CA VAL A 511 -3.95 16.37 -9.82
C VAL A 511 -5.44 16.25 -9.47
N VAL A 512 -6.12 15.21 -9.94
CA VAL A 512 -7.51 14.94 -9.56
C VAL A 512 -7.63 14.63 -8.06
N ALA A 513 -6.70 13.85 -7.51
CA ALA A 513 -6.67 13.55 -6.07
C ALA A 513 -6.49 14.81 -5.22
N ILE A 514 -5.65 15.74 -5.64
CA ILE A 514 -5.45 17.05 -5.01
C ILE A 514 -6.76 17.85 -5.01
N ILE A 515 -7.46 17.89 -6.13
CA ILE A 515 -8.76 18.58 -6.25
C ILE A 515 -9.80 17.94 -5.31
N LEU A 516 -9.89 16.61 -5.27
CA LEU A 516 -10.81 15.91 -4.36
C LEU A 516 -10.46 16.16 -2.89
N SER A 517 -9.17 16.05 -2.53
CA SER A 517 -8.70 16.31 -1.17
C SER A 517 -9.03 17.73 -0.71
N TRP A 518 -8.85 18.71 -1.57
CA TRP A 518 -9.23 20.10 -1.29
C TRP A 518 -10.74 20.28 -1.17
N ALA A 519 -11.51 19.65 -2.06
CA ALA A 519 -12.96 19.73 -2.11
C ALA A 519 -13.65 18.96 -0.97
N ALA A 520 -12.99 18.01 -0.32
CA ALA A 520 -13.51 17.30 0.85
C ALA A 520 -13.81 18.24 2.04
N GLY A 521 -13.17 19.40 2.09
CA GLY A 521 -13.40 20.40 3.14
C GLY A 521 -12.68 20.07 4.45
N ASN A 522 -13.17 20.61 5.57
CA ASN A 522 -12.49 20.52 6.86
C ASN A 522 -12.88 19.28 7.69
N GLY A 523 -13.64 18.35 7.13
CA GLY A 523 -14.00 17.08 7.82
C GLY A 523 -14.92 17.21 9.04
N ARG A 524 -15.41 18.42 9.34
CA ARG A 524 -16.45 18.61 10.36
C ARG A 524 -17.81 18.47 9.66
N SER A 525 -18.56 17.41 9.98
CA SER A 525 -20.01 17.41 9.75
C SER A 525 -20.59 18.60 10.51
N ALA A 526 -21.38 19.40 9.82
CA ALA A 526 -22.18 20.42 10.44
C ALA A 526 -23.20 19.80 11.40
#